data_64ea5f2efd41106c5259c1f32444492d
#
_entry.id   64ea5f2efd41106c5259c1f32444492d
#
_cell.length_a   1.000
_cell.length_b   1.000
_cell.length_c   1.000
_cell.angle_alpha   90.00
_cell.angle_beta   90.00
_cell.angle_gamma   90.00
#
_symmetry.space_group_name_H-M   'P 1'
#
loop_
_entity.id
_entity.type
_entity.pdbx_description
1 polymer ?
#
loop_
_entity_poly.entity_id
_entity_poly.type
_entity_poly.pdbx_seq_one_letter_code
_entity_poly.pdbx_strand_id
1 'polypeptide(L)'
;MRCCGEPRGSTRPYRQRAGGRNPRGHELPSYVTEVPLSVLDLSPVAAGTTAGQALRQTTELARRTEELGYRRFWVAEHHNMPAIASSAPAVLIAHLAAATSTIRVGSGGVMLPNHPPLVVAEQFGTLEALHPGRIDLGIGRAPGTDQFTALALRRTMEGLSAENFPAELLDLIRLFTGEDAPARITATPGLGDMPAIWLLGSSGFSAQLAGLLGLPFSFAHHFSSANTVPALALYRENFQPSQWLERPQAMVAVNVICADTDERAEWLAGPAALSFLRLRSGMPQPMASPEEAAAYPYAPGEREIAWGRFADQALGSPDTVRTQLSGLLERTGADELMLTTMVYDIADRIRSFELVTEKVAPALRRGSKDR
;
A
#
# COMPACT_ATOMS: atom_id res chain seq x y z
N MET A 1 21.97 -33.28 -43.31
CA MET A 1 21.02 -34.00 -42.43
C MET A 1 20.11 -32.97 -41.78
N ARG A 2 18.82 -33.05 -42.06
CA ARG A 2 17.77 -32.19 -41.54
C ARG A 2 17.45 -32.58 -40.09
N CYS A 3 17.25 -31.61 -39.19
CA CYS A 3 16.32 -31.73 -38.08
C CYS A 3 15.81 -30.31 -37.71
N CYS A 4 14.63 -29.98 -38.21
CA CYS A 4 13.77 -28.93 -37.72
C CYS A 4 13.10 -29.39 -36.43
N GLY A 5 13.19 -28.59 -35.37
CA GLY A 5 12.39 -28.74 -34.17
C GLY A 5 11.81 -27.36 -33.83
N GLU A 6 10.51 -27.20 -34.09
CA GLU A 6 9.75 -26.00 -33.69
C GLU A 6 9.62 -25.89 -32.16
N PRO A 7 9.77 -24.73 -31.56
CA PRO A 7 9.41 -24.51 -30.15
C PRO A 7 7.90 -24.30 -30.03
N ARG A 8 7.20 -25.21 -29.40
CA ARG A 8 5.79 -25.03 -29.00
C ARG A 8 5.76 -24.08 -27.77
N GLY A 9 5.56 -22.81 -28.03
CA GLY A 9 5.20 -21.85 -27.03
C GLY A 9 3.72 -21.99 -26.65
N SER A 10 3.39 -22.51 -25.46
CA SER A 10 2.05 -22.40 -24.89
C SER A 10 2.04 -21.29 -23.85
N THR A 11 1.78 -20.07 -24.30
CA THR A 11 1.39 -18.98 -23.41
C THR A 11 -0.01 -19.25 -22.87
N ARG A 12 -0.12 -19.64 -21.61
CA ARG A 12 -1.41 -19.67 -20.91
C ARG A 12 -1.68 -18.27 -20.36
N PRO A 13 -2.76 -17.59 -20.76
CA PRO A 13 -3.14 -16.34 -20.14
C PRO A 13 -3.56 -16.59 -18.69
N TYR A 14 -3.12 -15.72 -17.78
CA TYR A 14 -3.53 -15.70 -16.38
C TYR A 14 -5.04 -15.43 -16.31
N ARG A 15 -5.84 -16.49 -16.19
CA ARG A 15 -7.26 -16.38 -15.86
C ARG A 15 -7.42 -16.43 -14.34
N GLN A 16 -7.77 -15.32 -13.74
CA GLN A 16 -8.45 -15.37 -12.44
C GLN A 16 -9.68 -16.28 -12.60
N ARG A 17 -9.77 -17.33 -11.79
CA ARG A 17 -10.93 -18.22 -11.82
C ARG A 17 -12.17 -17.42 -11.44
N ALA A 18 -12.96 -17.09 -12.43
CA ALA A 18 -14.34 -16.67 -12.23
C ALA A 18 -15.09 -17.83 -11.56
N GLY A 19 -15.89 -17.54 -10.53
CA GLY A 19 -16.62 -18.49 -9.73
C GLY A 19 -17.45 -19.44 -10.60
N GLY A 20 -17.29 -20.75 -10.34
CA GLY A 20 -17.99 -21.82 -11.04
C GLY A 20 -19.50 -21.70 -10.85
N ARG A 21 -20.26 -21.79 -11.93
CA ARG A 21 -21.72 -21.93 -11.89
C ARG A 21 -22.04 -23.30 -11.25
N ASN A 22 -22.83 -23.27 -10.18
CA ASN A 22 -23.43 -24.45 -9.60
C ASN A 22 -24.57 -24.94 -10.52
N PRO A 23 -24.63 -26.24 -10.91
CA PRO A 23 -25.65 -26.77 -11.84
C PRO A 23 -27.05 -26.95 -11.21
N ARG A 24 -27.30 -26.50 -10.01
CA ARG A 24 -28.63 -26.54 -9.39
C ARG A 24 -29.10 -25.11 -9.19
N GLY A 25 -30.02 -24.64 -10.04
CA GLY A 25 -30.58 -23.30 -10.11
C GLY A 25 -31.24 -22.73 -8.84
N HIS A 26 -30.49 -22.64 -7.77
CA HIS A 26 -30.84 -21.80 -6.64
C HIS A 26 -30.13 -20.46 -6.85
N GLU A 27 -30.93 -19.41 -7.04
CA GLU A 27 -30.46 -18.04 -6.87
C GLU A 27 -29.73 -17.96 -5.53
N LEU A 28 -28.41 -17.78 -5.58
CA LEU A 28 -27.64 -17.50 -4.39
C LEU A 28 -28.14 -16.15 -3.84
N PRO A 29 -28.41 -16.03 -2.53
CA PRO A 29 -28.77 -14.76 -1.93
C PRO A 29 -27.71 -13.73 -2.32
N SER A 30 -28.11 -12.49 -2.54
CA SER A 30 -27.22 -11.34 -2.81
C SER A 30 -26.20 -11.25 -1.65
N TYR A 31 -25.05 -11.91 -1.81
CA TYR A 31 -23.99 -11.86 -0.80
C TYR A 31 -23.49 -10.44 -0.74
N VAL A 32 -23.77 -9.78 0.35
CA VAL A 32 -23.04 -8.57 0.77
C VAL A 32 -21.59 -8.99 0.89
N THR A 33 -20.79 -8.68 -0.13
CA THR A 33 -19.38 -9.05 -0.14
C THR A 33 -18.67 -8.27 0.95
N GLU A 34 -18.04 -8.98 1.89
CA GLU A 34 -17.16 -8.37 2.88
C GLU A 34 -16.11 -7.50 2.19
N VAL A 35 -15.77 -6.36 2.80
CA VAL A 35 -14.72 -5.48 2.29
C VAL A 35 -13.38 -6.08 2.66
N PRO A 36 -12.51 -6.45 1.70
CA PRO A 36 -11.17 -6.91 2.03
C PRO A 36 -10.38 -5.85 2.77
N LEU A 37 -9.69 -6.26 3.82
CA LEU A 37 -8.77 -5.43 4.59
C LEU A 37 -7.33 -5.85 4.31
N SER A 38 -6.46 -4.86 4.20
CA SER A 38 -5.03 -5.01 3.95
C SER A 38 -4.23 -4.11 4.86
N VAL A 39 -2.93 -4.37 5.00
CA VAL A 39 -2.04 -3.66 5.92
C VAL A 39 -0.93 -2.95 5.15
N LEU A 40 -0.68 -1.69 5.49
CA LEU A 40 0.51 -0.93 5.09
C LEU A 40 1.38 -0.68 6.33
N ASP A 41 2.57 -1.24 6.35
CA ASP A 41 3.54 -1.03 7.42
C ASP A 41 4.72 -0.18 6.96
N LEU A 42 5.12 0.75 7.82
CA LEU A 42 6.26 1.64 7.60
C LEU A 42 7.50 1.17 8.37
N SER A 43 7.44 0.08 9.11
CA SER A 43 8.49 -0.38 10.04
C SER A 43 8.92 0.74 11.00
N PRO A 44 8.01 1.29 11.84
CA PRO A 44 8.30 2.43 12.69
C PRO A 44 9.39 2.10 13.71
N VAL A 45 10.38 3.00 13.81
CA VAL A 45 11.47 2.90 14.78
C VAL A 45 11.08 3.69 16.03
N ALA A 46 10.79 2.98 17.11
CA ALA A 46 10.46 3.56 18.39
C ALA A 46 11.73 4.09 19.10
N ALA A 47 11.62 5.17 19.87
CA ALA A 47 12.71 5.68 20.70
C ALA A 47 13.22 4.57 21.65
N GLY A 48 14.51 4.46 21.78
CA GLY A 48 15.15 3.38 22.56
C GLY A 48 15.26 2.04 21.84
N THR A 49 14.76 1.92 20.59
CA THR A 49 14.91 0.70 19.77
C THR A 49 15.83 0.92 18.58
N THR A 50 16.15 -0.16 17.88
CA THR A 50 16.97 -0.14 16.67
C THR A 50 16.12 -0.39 15.42
N ALA A 51 16.60 0.06 14.25
CA ALA A 51 15.96 -0.27 12.96
C ALA A 51 15.83 -1.79 12.75
N GLY A 52 16.83 -2.58 13.20
CA GLY A 52 16.77 -4.04 13.15
C GLY A 52 15.66 -4.64 14.03
N GLN A 53 15.35 -4.03 15.17
CA GLN A 53 14.18 -4.42 15.98
C GLN A 53 12.87 -4.06 15.29
N ALA A 54 12.76 -2.86 14.71
CA ALA A 54 11.59 -2.45 13.95
C ALA A 54 11.30 -3.42 12.77
N LEU A 55 12.33 -3.83 12.01
CA LEU A 55 12.17 -4.81 10.93
C LEU A 55 11.72 -6.20 11.42
N ARG A 56 12.19 -6.65 12.60
CA ARG A 56 11.69 -7.89 13.22
C ARG A 56 10.24 -7.77 13.66
N GLN A 57 9.83 -6.62 14.21
CA GLN A 57 8.44 -6.34 14.57
C GLN A 57 7.53 -6.28 13.32
N THR A 58 8.02 -5.74 12.20
CA THR A 58 7.32 -5.82 10.90
C THR A 58 7.09 -7.27 10.48
N THR A 59 8.07 -8.16 10.67
CA THR A 59 7.94 -9.58 10.34
C THR A 59 6.91 -10.28 11.24
N GLU A 60 6.92 -9.97 12.54
CA GLU A 60 5.93 -10.46 13.50
C GLU A 60 4.52 -9.99 13.12
N LEU A 61 4.37 -8.70 12.81
CA LEU A 61 3.10 -8.13 12.38
C LEU A 61 2.58 -8.77 11.08
N ALA A 62 3.45 -9.04 10.11
CA ALA A 62 3.06 -9.69 8.85
C ALA A 62 2.49 -11.09 9.10
N ARG A 63 3.13 -11.89 9.95
CA ARG A 63 2.64 -13.22 10.35
C ARG A 63 1.30 -13.12 11.07
N ARG A 64 1.19 -12.19 12.03
CA ARG A 64 -0.03 -12.03 12.79
C ARG A 64 -1.21 -11.57 11.94
N THR A 65 -0.99 -10.65 10.99
CA THR A 65 -2.02 -10.19 10.08
C THR A 65 -2.41 -11.26 9.04
N GLU A 66 -1.49 -12.15 8.65
CA GLU A 66 -1.81 -13.36 7.88
C GLU A 66 -2.78 -14.27 8.65
N GLU A 67 -2.49 -14.57 9.92
CA GLU A 67 -3.36 -15.39 10.80
C GLU A 67 -4.75 -14.76 10.99
N LEU A 68 -4.83 -13.43 11.04
CA LEU A 68 -6.06 -12.67 11.15
C LEU A 68 -6.86 -12.58 9.84
N GLY A 69 -6.33 -13.10 8.72
CA GLY A 69 -7.01 -13.14 7.43
C GLY A 69 -6.94 -11.84 6.63
N TYR A 70 -6.01 -10.94 6.92
CA TYR A 70 -5.76 -9.78 6.06
C TYR A 70 -5.31 -10.24 4.67
N ARG A 71 -5.76 -9.51 3.65
CA ARG A 71 -5.54 -9.90 2.25
C ARG A 71 -4.10 -9.64 1.80
N ARG A 72 -3.52 -8.49 2.21
CA ARG A 72 -2.20 -8.02 1.78
C ARG A 72 -1.44 -7.40 2.94
N PHE A 73 -0.13 -7.50 2.85
CA PHE A 73 0.80 -6.78 3.71
C PHE A 73 1.81 -6.04 2.83
N TRP A 74 1.69 -4.72 2.78
CA TRP A 74 2.58 -3.86 2.00
C TRP A 74 3.55 -3.12 2.91
N VAL A 75 4.75 -2.85 2.38
CA VAL A 75 5.77 -2.04 3.03
C VAL A 75 6.07 -0.81 2.21
N ALA A 76 6.32 0.32 2.89
CA ALA A 76 6.61 1.60 2.25
C ALA A 76 8.06 1.71 1.78
N GLU A 77 8.37 2.74 0.99
CA GLU A 77 9.73 3.20 0.70
C GLU A 77 9.91 4.63 1.21
N HIS A 78 10.72 4.78 2.25
CA HIS A 78 11.13 6.07 2.78
C HIS A 78 12.63 6.09 3.03
N HIS A 79 13.28 7.18 2.65
CA HIS A 79 14.71 7.36 2.79
C HIS A 79 15.03 8.50 3.74
N ASN A 80 16.17 8.40 4.45
CA ASN A 80 16.66 9.41 5.38
C ASN A 80 15.63 9.80 6.47
N MET A 81 14.85 8.82 6.95
CA MET A 81 13.84 9.02 8.00
C MET A 81 14.19 8.23 9.26
N PRO A 82 14.65 8.86 10.35
CA PRO A 82 15.03 8.16 11.58
C PRO A 82 13.89 7.33 12.22
N ALA A 83 12.64 7.72 11.97
CA ALA A 83 11.45 7.06 12.50
C ALA A 83 10.97 5.86 11.68
N ILE A 84 11.58 5.55 10.52
CA ILE A 84 11.07 4.56 9.56
C ILE A 84 12.23 3.70 9.06
N ALA A 85 12.13 2.38 9.26
CA ALA A 85 13.15 1.43 8.82
C ALA A 85 12.87 0.84 7.42
N SER A 86 11.69 1.07 6.84
CA SER A 86 11.32 0.56 5.52
C SER A 86 11.86 1.47 4.41
N SER A 87 13.08 1.17 3.94
CA SER A 87 13.78 1.94 2.89
C SER A 87 14.10 1.12 1.63
N ALA A 88 14.08 -0.20 1.72
CA ALA A 88 14.41 -1.10 0.63
C ALA A 88 13.29 -2.13 0.43
N PRO A 89 12.14 -1.75 -0.21
CA PRO A 89 10.95 -2.57 -0.26
C PRO A 89 11.22 -3.95 -0.87
N ALA A 90 11.91 -4.07 -2.00
CA ALA A 90 12.18 -5.38 -2.62
C ALA A 90 12.91 -6.36 -1.69
N VAL A 91 13.90 -5.87 -0.91
CA VAL A 91 14.65 -6.69 0.05
C VAL A 91 13.74 -7.13 1.21
N LEU A 92 12.96 -6.19 1.76
CA LEU A 92 12.05 -6.49 2.87
C LEU A 92 10.90 -7.41 2.44
N ILE A 93 10.35 -7.23 1.23
CA ILE A 93 9.32 -8.11 0.65
C ILE A 93 9.84 -9.53 0.49
N ALA A 94 11.07 -9.73 0.01
CA ALA A 94 11.67 -11.07 -0.09
C ALA A 94 11.70 -11.79 1.28
N HIS A 95 12.10 -11.05 2.33
CA HIS A 95 12.13 -11.59 3.69
C HIS A 95 10.71 -11.91 4.20
N LEU A 96 9.75 -11.01 4.01
CA LEU A 96 8.36 -11.19 4.47
C LEU A 96 7.63 -12.29 3.70
N ALA A 97 7.84 -12.41 2.39
CA ALA A 97 7.25 -13.46 1.57
C ALA A 97 7.76 -14.86 1.97
N ALA A 98 9.05 -14.98 2.36
CA ALA A 98 9.61 -16.20 2.92
C ALA A 98 9.15 -16.48 4.37
N ALA A 99 8.75 -15.44 5.12
CA ALA A 99 8.29 -15.56 6.50
C ALA A 99 6.79 -15.83 6.66
N THR A 100 6.01 -15.74 5.55
CA THR A 100 4.55 -15.93 5.46
C THR A 100 4.21 -16.94 4.38
N SER A 101 2.96 -17.40 4.31
CA SER A 101 2.57 -18.51 3.42
C SER A 101 1.50 -18.15 2.40
N THR A 102 0.51 -17.35 2.76
CA THR A 102 -0.72 -17.11 1.98
C THR A 102 -1.01 -15.65 1.72
N ILE A 103 -0.67 -14.76 2.66
CA ILE A 103 -0.89 -13.32 2.52
C ILE A 103 -0.08 -12.78 1.33
N ARG A 104 -0.69 -11.90 0.54
CA ARG A 104 0.04 -11.20 -0.51
C ARG A 104 1.00 -10.19 0.12
N VAL A 105 2.22 -10.13 -0.38
CA VAL A 105 3.24 -9.19 0.12
C VAL A 105 3.61 -8.22 -0.99
N GLY A 106 3.78 -6.95 -0.68
CA GLY A 106 4.06 -5.97 -1.71
C GLY A 106 4.60 -4.64 -1.23
N SER A 107 4.78 -3.73 -2.19
CA SER A 107 5.21 -2.36 -1.92
C SER A 107 4.02 -1.39 -1.88
N GLY A 108 4.05 -0.48 -0.92
CA GLY A 108 3.08 0.59 -0.79
C GLY A 108 3.74 1.97 -0.63
N GLY A 109 4.65 2.37 -1.60
CA GLY A 109 5.07 1.77 -2.89
C GLY A 109 6.56 1.80 -3.14
N VAL A 110 6.96 1.26 -4.28
CA VAL A 110 8.25 1.61 -4.89
C VAL A 110 8.12 3.01 -5.46
N MET A 111 9.03 3.90 -5.09
CA MET A 111 9.10 5.25 -5.67
C MET A 111 9.86 5.17 -6.99
N LEU A 112 9.16 4.79 -8.08
CA LEU A 112 9.76 4.45 -9.36
C LEU A 112 10.79 5.47 -9.86
N PRO A 113 10.56 6.79 -9.70
CA PRO A 113 11.56 7.75 -10.12
C PRO A 113 12.92 7.66 -9.41
N ASN A 114 13.06 6.92 -8.30
CA ASN A 114 14.35 6.66 -7.63
C ASN A 114 15.13 5.51 -8.26
N HIS A 115 14.51 4.72 -9.14
CA HIS A 115 15.05 3.44 -9.60
C HIS A 115 15.01 3.34 -11.14
N PRO A 116 16.01 2.71 -11.78
CA PRO A 116 15.89 2.30 -13.17
C PRO A 116 14.77 1.26 -13.34
N PRO A 117 13.84 1.41 -14.30
CA PRO A 117 12.76 0.44 -14.54
C PRO A 117 13.23 -1.01 -14.68
N LEU A 118 14.38 -1.23 -15.35
CA LEU A 118 14.98 -2.57 -15.50
C LEU A 118 15.28 -3.22 -14.13
N VAL A 119 15.89 -2.46 -13.20
CA VAL A 119 16.22 -2.98 -11.87
C VAL A 119 14.94 -3.37 -11.10
N VAL A 120 13.89 -2.55 -11.19
CA VAL A 120 12.60 -2.87 -10.55
C VAL A 120 11.97 -4.11 -11.18
N ALA A 121 12.02 -4.24 -12.53
CA ALA A 121 11.51 -5.42 -13.23
C ALA A 121 12.25 -6.69 -12.81
N GLU A 122 13.58 -6.66 -12.70
CA GLU A 122 14.37 -7.81 -12.26
C GLU A 122 14.12 -8.17 -10.79
N GLN A 123 14.04 -7.17 -9.90
CA GLN A 123 13.76 -7.40 -8.48
C GLN A 123 12.37 -8.00 -8.25
N PHE A 124 11.33 -7.41 -8.82
CA PHE A 124 9.96 -7.87 -8.61
C PHE A 124 9.61 -9.11 -9.43
N GLY A 125 10.24 -9.31 -10.59
CA GLY A 125 10.20 -10.57 -11.32
C GLY A 125 10.84 -11.71 -10.54
N THR A 126 11.98 -11.47 -9.88
CA THR A 126 12.60 -12.44 -8.98
C THR A 126 11.66 -12.81 -7.82
N LEU A 127 11.01 -11.81 -7.23
CA LEU A 127 10.04 -12.04 -6.14
C LEU A 127 8.84 -12.88 -6.61
N GLU A 128 8.26 -12.54 -7.76
CA GLU A 128 7.10 -13.28 -8.33
C GLU A 128 7.48 -14.69 -8.72
N ALA A 129 8.66 -14.90 -9.34
CA ALA A 129 9.17 -16.24 -9.69
C ALA A 129 9.39 -17.12 -8.45
N LEU A 130 9.83 -16.54 -7.31
CA LEU A 130 10.03 -17.27 -6.06
C LEU A 130 8.72 -17.49 -5.28
N HIS A 131 7.76 -16.57 -5.39
CA HIS A 131 6.49 -16.58 -4.65
C HIS A 131 5.29 -16.32 -5.59
N PRO A 132 5.01 -17.22 -6.54
CA PRO A 132 4.05 -16.99 -7.60
C PRO A 132 2.65 -16.61 -7.09
N GLY A 133 2.08 -15.53 -7.63
CA GLY A 133 0.74 -15.06 -7.31
C GLY A 133 0.62 -14.35 -5.96
N ARG A 134 1.73 -14.13 -5.24
CA ARG A 134 1.72 -13.49 -3.91
C ARG A 134 2.31 -12.07 -3.90
N ILE A 135 2.90 -11.62 -4.98
CA ILE A 135 3.62 -10.35 -5.01
C ILE A 135 2.74 -9.23 -5.60
N ASP A 136 2.75 -8.08 -4.93
CA ASP A 136 2.16 -6.84 -5.40
C ASP A 136 3.26 -5.79 -5.60
N LEU A 137 3.26 -5.13 -6.76
CA LEU A 137 4.12 -3.99 -7.05
C LEU A 137 3.29 -2.70 -7.04
N GLY A 138 3.18 -2.08 -5.87
CA GLY A 138 2.63 -0.74 -5.74
C GLY A 138 3.68 0.31 -6.12
N ILE A 139 3.31 1.22 -7.01
CA ILE A 139 4.23 2.20 -7.63
C ILE A 139 3.78 3.61 -7.29
N GLY A 140 4.68 4.41 -6.70
CA GLY A 140 4.50 5.82 -6.41
C GLY A 140 5.36 6.73 -7.29
N ARG A 141 4.89 7.97 -7.48
CA ARG A 141 5.59 9.02 -8.23
C ARG A 141 6.51 9.88 -7.37
N ALA A 142 6.15 10.07 -6.11
CA ALA A 142 6.90 10.93 -5.20
C ALA A 142 8.28 10.34 -4.88
N PRO A 143 9.30 11.16 -4.52
CA PRO A 143 10.62 10.63 -4.15
C PRO A 143 10.65 9.88 -2.80
N GLY A 144 9.61 9.99 -1.98
CA GLY A 144 9.54 9.36 -0.64
C GLY A 144 10.53 9.93 0.37
N THR A 145 11.06 11.15 0.13
CA THR A 145 12.09 11.77 0.94
C THR A 145 12.23 13.27 0.70
N ASP A 146 13.16 13.94 1.39
CA ASP A 146 13.54 15.33 1.16
C ASP A 146 14.38 15.52 -0.13
N GLN A 147 14.52 16.79 -0.55
CA GLN A 147 15.20 17.12 -1.80
C GLN A 147 16.69 16.72 -1.85
N PHE A 148 17.41 16.84 -0.74
CA PHE A 148 18.84 16.47 -0.69
C PHE A 148 19.02 14.97 -0.83
N THR A 149 18.18 14.20 -0.16
CA THR A 149 18.17 12.74 -0.26
C THR A 149 17.73 12.28 -1.64
N ALA A 150 16.74 12.94 -2.25
CA ALA A 150 16.32 12.65 -3.63
C ALA A 150 17.47 12.85 -4.63
N LEU A 151 18.29 13.90 -4.48
CA LEU A 151 19.51 14.10 -5.28
C LEU A 151 20.52 12.98 -5.07
N ALA A 152 20.73 12.53 -3.83
CA ALA A 152 21.63 11.42 -3.53
C ALA A 152 21.18 10.10 -4.17
N LEU A 153 19.86 9.84 -4.24
CA LEU A 153 19.29 8.65 -4.86
C LEU A 153 19.41 8.68 -6.40
N ARG A 154 19.15 9.82 -7.03
CA ARG A 154 19.10 9.95 -8.49
C ARG A 154 20.40 10.38 -9.14
N ARG A 155 21.29 11.02 -8.40
CA ARG A 155 22.60 11.52 -8.84
C ARG A 155 22.57 12.62 -9.90
N THR A 156 21.42 13.04 -10.42
CA THR A 156 21.30 14.15 -11.39
C THR A 156 20.10 15.03 -11.08
N MET A 157 20.19 16.33 -11.44
CA MET A 157 19.06 17.27 -11.28
C MET A 157 17.92 16.94 -12.24
N GLU A 158 18.20 16.44 -13.43
CA GLU A 158 17.21 16.03 -14.42
C GLU A 158 16.39 14.82 -13.92
N GLY A 159 17.02 13.90 -13.18
CA GLY A 159 16.36 12.76 -12.56
C GLY A 159 15.41 13.11 -11.39
N LEU A 160 15.34 14.38 -10.96
CA LEU A 160 14.39 14.83 -9.94
C LEU A 160 12.99 15.11 -10.51
N SER A 161 12.87 15.32 -11.84
CA SER A 161 11.59 15.58 -12.48
C SER A 161 10.73 14.31 -12.50
N ALA A 162 9.50 14.42 -11.98
CA ALA A 162 8.51 13.36 -12.08
C ALA A 162 7.73 13.40 -13.42
N GLU A 163 8.16 14.22 -14.38
CA GLU A 163 7.52 14.38 -15.70
C GLU A 163 7.65 13.10 -16.54
N ASN A 164 8.77 12.38 -16.38
CA ASN A 164 9.04 11.13 -17.10
C ASN A 164 8.32 9.91 -16.50
N PHE A 165 7.65 10.07 -15.35
CA PHE A 165 7.02 8.95 -14.65
C PHE A 165 6.08 8.09 -15.52
N PRO A 166 5.22 8.64 -16.42
CA PRO A 166 4.39 7.80 -17.27
C PRO A 166 5.20 6.96 -18.24
N ALA A 167 6.30 7.51 -18.80
CA ALA A 167 7.18 6.76 -19.70
C ALA A 167 7.93 5.65 -18.94
N GLU A 168 8.50 5.94 -17.77
CA GLU A 168 9.16 4.96 -16.92
C GLU A 168 8.24 3.82 -16.50
N LEU A 169 6.95 4.13 -16.19
CA LEU A 169 5.94 3.13 -15.88
C LEU A 169 5.63 2.23 -17.09
N LEU A 170 5.48 2.80 -18.26
CA LEU A 170 5.28 2.04 -19.50
C LEU A 170 6.49 1.17 -19.83
N ASP A 171 7.71 1.68 -19.66
CA ASP A 171 8.93 0.90 -19.86
C ASP A 171 9.01 -0.27 -18.88
N LEU A 172 8.64 -0.06 -17.62
CA LEU A 172 8.57 -1.13 -16.62
C LEU A 172 7.56 -2.22 -17.04
N ILE A 173 6.37 -1.85 -17.50
CA ILE A 173 5.35 -2.78 -17.98
C ILE A 173 5.86 -3.57 -19.20
N ARG A 174 6.50 -2.90 -20.16
CA ARG A 174 7.11 -3.52 -21.36
C ARG A 174 8.19 -4.55 -21.00
N LEU A 175 8.99 -4.28 -19.97
CA LEU A 175 10.01 -5.21 -19.49
C LEU A 175 9.40 -6.50 -18.91
N PHE A 176 8.23 -6.42 -18.31
CA PHE A 176 7.50 -7.60 -17.82
C PHE A 176 6.76 -8.36 -18.93
N THR A 177 6.13 -7.63 -19.87
CA THR A 177 5.29 -8.25 -20.90
C THR A 177 6.09 -8.68 -22.13
N GLY A 178 7.23 -8.05 -22.40
CA GLY A 178 8.00 -8.22 -23.63
C GLY A 178 7.40 -7.46 -24.84
N GLU A 179 6.23 -6.86 -24.68
CA GLU A 179 5.57 -6.09 -25.73
C GLU A 179 6.30 -4.75 -25.92
N ASP A 180 6.73 -4.44 -27.15
CA ASP A 180 7.46 -3.23 -27.50
C ASP A 180 8.70 -2.94 -26.61
N ALA A 181 9.26 -3.98 -25.97
CA ALA A 181 10.47 -3.84 -25.17
C ALA A 181 11.66 -3.42 -26.04
N PRO A 182 12.61 -2.62 -25.50
CA PRO A 182 13.79 -2.21 -26.25
C PRO A 182 14.56 -3.42 -26.78
N ALA A 183 14.79 -3.47 -28.09
CA ALA A 183 15.57 -4.53 -28.71
C ALA A 183 16.94 -4.66 -28.01
N ARG A 184 17.28 -5.84 -27.49
CA ARG A 184 18.50 -6.20 -26.76
C ARG A 184 18.44 -6.05 -25.23
N ILE A 185 17.30 -5.66 -24.63
CA ILE A 185 17.16 -5.61 -23.17
C ILE A 185 16.06 -6.59 -22.76
N THR A 186 16.39 -7.52 -21.87
CA THR A 186 15.44 -8.47 -21.30
C THR A 186 15.59 -8.45 -19.81
N ALA A 187 14.50 -8.20 -19.10
CA ALA A 187 14.46 -8.33 -17.65
C ALA A 187 14.38 -9.82 -17.29
N THR A 188 15.41 -10.38 -16.68
CA THR A 188 15.42 -11.78 -16.27
C THR A 188 15.56 -11.87 -14.76
N PRO A 189 14.62 -12.55 -14.06
CA PRO A 189 13.51 -13.39 -14.53
C PRO A 189 12.20 -12.66 -14.84
N GLY A 190 12.16 -11.32 -14.78
CA GLY A 190 10.93 -10.51 -14.85
C GLY A 190 10.04 -10.74 -16.09
N LEU A 191 10.64 -11.05 -17.24
CA LEU A 191 9.87 -11.32 -18.46
C LEU A 191 8.99 -12.57 -18.29
N GLY A 192 7.67 -12.35 -18.24
CA GLY A 192 6.68 -13.42 -18.03
C GLY A 192 6.32 -13.68 -16.55
N ASP A 193 7.13 -13.19 -15.61
CA ASP A 193 6.88 -13.28 -14.16
C ASP A 193 6.45 -11.89 -13.61
N MET A 194 5.34 -11.37 -14.13
CA MET A 194 4.84 -10.05 -13.79
C MET A 194 4.01 -10.10 -12.50
N PRO A 195 4.37 -9.33 -11.44
CA PRO A 195 3.56 -9.17 -10.24
C PRO A 195 2.27 -8.38 -10.54
N ALA A 196 1.32 -8.36 -9.59
CA ALA A 196 0.17 -7.48 -9.69
C ALA A 196 0.60 -6.03 -9.50
N ILE A 197 0.50 -5.20 -10.56
CA ILE A 197 0.87 -3.78 -10.52
C ILE A 197 -0.29 -2.96 -9.97
N TRP A 198 0.00 -2.07 -9.03
CA TRP A 198 -0.90 -1.05 -8.46
C TRP A 198 -0.31 0.33 -8.63
N LEU A 199 -1.08 1.27 -9.15
CA LEU A 199 -0.65 2.67 -9.17
C LEU A 199 -1.11 3.37 -7.89
N LEU A 200 -0.19 4.10 -7.25
CA LEU A 200 -0.44 4.79 -5.99
C LEU A 200 -0.47 6.30 -6.18
N GLY A 201 -1.29 6.99 -5.39
CA GLY A 201 -1.33 8.44 -5.44
C GLY A 201 -2.11 9.10 -4.31
N SER A 202 -1.87 10.39 -4.12
CA SER A 202 -2.61 11.28 -3.21
C SER A 202 -3.21 12.48 -3.96
N SER A 203 -3.26 12.42 -5.29
CA SER A 203 -3.76 13.49 -6.17
C SER A 203 -4.43 12.91 -7.41
N GLY A 204 -5.07 13.76 -8.23
CA GLY A 204 -5.75 13.37 -9.46
C GLY A 204 -4.83 12.82 -10.56
N PHE A 205 -3.54 13.18 -10.58
CA PHE A 205 -2.61 12.76 -11.64
C PHE A 205 -2.48 11.23 -11.74
N SER A 206 -2.12 10.56 -10.63
CA SER A 206 -1.99 9.10 -10.63
C SER A 206 -3.32 8.39 -10.82
N ALA A 207 -4.42 9.00 -10.34
CA ALA A 207 -5.77 8.51 -10.54
C ALA A 207 -6.14 8.46 -12.03
N GLN A 208 -5.94 9.56 -12.76
CA GLN A 208 -6.17 9.63 -14.19
C GLN A 208 -5.30 8.67 -14.98
N LEU A 209 -3.99 8.61 -14.66
CA LEU A 209 -3.04 7.71 -15.33
C LEU A 209 -3.42 6.24 -15.11
N ALA A 210 -3.79 5.85 -13.87
CA ALA A 210 -4.25 4.50 -13.57
C ALA A 210 -5.51 4.14 -14.37
N GLY A 211 -6.46 5.08 -14.48
CA GLY A 211 -7.67 4.91 -15.29
C GLY A 211 -7.35 4.67 -16.77
N LEU A 212 -6.53 5.53 -17.37
CA LEU A 212 -6.13 5.42 -18.79
C LEU A 212 -5.39 4.13 -19.11
N LEU A 213 -4.58 3.62 -18.17
CA LEU A 213 -3.83 2.36 -18.34
C LEU A 213 -4.62 1.12 -17.91
N GLY A 214 -5.84 1.26 -17.39
CA GLY A 214 -6.63 0.14 -16.89
C GLY A 214 -5.97 -0.60 -15.73
N LEU A 215 -5.21 0.11 -14.87
CA LEU A 215 -4.53 -0.44 -13.70
C LEU A 215 -5.38 -0.27 -12.44
N PRO A 216 -5.23 -1.16 -11.43
CA PRO A 216 -5.79 -0.92 -10.11
C PRO A 216 -5.13 0.29 -9.45
N PHE A 217 -5.93 1.06 -8.70
CA PHE A 217 -5.51 2.31 -8.09
C PHE A 217 -5.67 2.28 -6.57
N SER A 218 -4.63 2.71 -5.83
CA SER A 218 -4.68 2.89 -4.38
C SER A 218 -4.48 4.36 -4.02
N PHE A 219 -5.48 4.96 -3.37
CA PHE A 219 -5.43 6.35 -2.94
C PHE A 219 -4.96 6.49 -1.50
N ALA A 220 -3.96 7.32 -1.27
CA ALA A 220 -3.36 7.58 0.04
C ALA A 220 -4.18 8.62 0.84
N HIS A 221 -5.36 8.22 1.33
CA HIS A 221 -6.26 9.04 2.13
C HIS A 221 -5.60 9.56 3.42
N HIS A 222 -4.71 8.77 4.01
CA HIS A 222 -3.94 9.14 5.19
C HIS A 222 -2.96 10.30 4.97
N PHE A 223 -2.73 10.72 3.73
CA PHE A 223 -1.94 11.91 3.38
C PHE A 223 -2.81 13.08 2.87
N SER A 224 -3.93 12.79 2.20
CA SER A 224 -4.69 13.79 1.46
C SER A 224 -6.18 13.47 1.46
N SER A 225 -6.81 13.51 2.63
CA SER A 225 -8.21 13.11 2.82
C SER A 225 -9.19 13.88 1.93
N ALA A 226 -9.01 15.19 1.80
CA ALA A 226 -9.87 16.06 1.00
C ALA A 226 -9.90 15.69 -0.50
N ASN A 227 -8.84 15.12 -1.03
CA ASN A 227 -8.73 14.77 -2.45
C ASN A 227 -9.20 13.33 -2.76
N THR A 228 -9.61 12.54 -1.77
CA THR A 228 -9.93 11.12 -1.96
C THR A 228 -11.09 10.91 -2.92
N VAL A 229 -12.23 11.53 -2.64
CA VAL A 229 -13.44 11.37 -3.47
C VAL A 229 -13.23 11.91 -4.89
N PRO A 230 -12.71 13.15 -5.09
CA PRO A 230 -12.42 13.65 -6.43
C PRO A 230 -11.45 12.78 -7.23
N ALA A 231 -10.40 12.26 -6.61
CA ALA A 231 -9.43 11.42 -7.31
C ALA A 231 -10.03 10.06 -7.71
N LEU A 232 -10.83 9.44 -6.85
CA LEU A 232 -11.50 8.19 -7.19
C LEU A 232 -12.58 8.36 -8.27
N ALA A 233 -13.28 9.50 -8.30
CA ALA A 233 -14.19 9.84 -9.40
C ALA A 233 -13.40 9.95 -10.71
N LEU A 234 -12.33 10.73 -10.73
CA LEU A 234 -11.46 10.90 -11.90
C LEU A 234 -10.88 9.57 -12.41
N TYR A 235 -10.48 8.67 -11.50
CA TYR A 235 -10.03 7.31 -11.84
C TYR A 235 -11.10 6.53 -12.58
N ARG A 236 -12.34 6.51 -12.06
CA ARG A 236 -13.47 5.76 -12.65
C ARG A 236 -13.92 6.35 -13.98
N GLU A 237 -13.97 7.67 -14.09
CA GLU A 237 -14.36 8.40 -15.32
C GLU A 237 -13.38 8.16 -16.48
N ASN A 238 -12.07 8.01 -16.17
CA ASN A 238 -11.04 7.79 -17.19
C ASN A 238 -10.69 6.32 -17.39
N PHE A 239 -11.36 5.38 -16.70
CA PHE A 239 -10.99 3.97 -16.75
C PHE A 239 -11.23 3.36 -18.12
N GLN A 240 -10.17 2.78 -18.67
CA GLN A 240 -10.18 1.98 -19.88
C GLN A 240 -9.94 0.51 -19.52
N PRO A 241 -10.81 -0.44 -19.95
CA PRO A 241 -10.54 -1.87 -19.74
C PRO A 241 -9.20 -2.27 -20.35
N SER A 242 -8.47 -3.12 -19.64
CA SER A 242 -7.14 -3.62 -20.03
C SER A 242 -7.08 -5.14 -19.92
N GLN A 243 -5.92 -5.70 -20.27
CA GLN A 243 -5.66 -7.13 -20.03
C GLN A 243 -5.64 -7.51 -18.54
N TRP A 244 -5.49 -6.54 -17.63
CA TRP A 244 -5.44 -6.76 -16.18
C TRP A 244 -6.78 -6.56 -15.48
N LEU A 245 -7.59 -5.62 -15.96
CA LEU A 245 -8.88 -5.26 -15.35
C LEU A 245 -9.96 -4.99 -16.40
N GLU A 246 -11.12 -5.61 -16.20
CA GLU A 246 -12.34 -5.31 -16.96
C GLU A 246 -13.11 -4.11 -16.38
N ARG A 247 -12.95 -3.81 -15.10
CA ARG A 247 -13.64 -2.77 -14.34
C ARG A 247 -12.70 -2.10 -13.34
N PRO A 248 -12.94 -0.83 -12.98
CA PRO A 248 -12.12 -0.13 -12.00
C PRO A 248 -12.02 -0.91 -10.68
N GLN A 249 -10.83 -0.97 -10.12
CA GLN A 249 -10.55 -1.53 -8.79
C GLN A 249 -9.86 -0.46 -7.96
N ALA A 250 -10.55 0.08 -6.97
CA ALA A 250 -10.07 1.16 -6.10
C ALA A 250 -9.81 0.68 -4.68
N MET A 251 -8.64 1.02 -4.14
CA MET A 251 -8.26 0.82 -2.75
C MET A 251 -8.08 2.18 -2.08
N VAL A 252 -8.42 2.30 -0.81
CA VAL A 252 -8.19 3.51 0.00
C VAL A 252 -7.31 3.18 1.18
N ALA A 253 -6.16 3.86 1.28
CA ALA A 253 -5.25 3.70 2.40
C ALA A 253 -5.55 4.73 3.49
N VAL A 254 -5.87 4.28 4.71
CA VAL A 254 -6.36 5.06 5.83
C VAL A 254 -5.59 4.73 7.10
N ASN A 255 -5.32 5.76 7.96
CA ASN A 255 -4.80 5.50 9.29
C ASN A 255 -5.90 4.88 10.16
N VAL A 256 -5.55 3.82 10.89
CA VAL A 256 -6.45 3.18 11.85
C VAL A 256 -5.71 2.95 13.16
N ILE A 257 -6.26 3.44 14.26
CA ILE A 257 -5.84 3.08 15.60
C ILE A 257 -7.10 2.68 16.38
N CYS A 258 -7.31 1.38 16.52
CA CYS A 258 -8.43 0.80 17.24
C CYS A 258 -7.96 0.31 18.60
N ALA A 259 -8.61 0.73 19.67
CA ALA A 259 -8.35 0.29 21.04
C ALA A 259 -9.65 -0.04 21.75
N ASP A 260 -9.56 -0.60 22.96
CA ASP A 260 -10.77 -1.00 23.71
C ASP A 260 -11.67 0.20 24.08
N THR A 261 -11.12 1.42 24.19
CA THR A 261 -11.87 2.69 24.39
C THR A 261 -11.31 3.81 23.51
N ASP A 262 -12.10 4.87 23.31
CA ASP A 262 -11.69 6.04 22.54
C ASP A 262 -10.49 6.76 23.21
N GLU A 263 -10.47 6.86 24.55
CA GLU A 263 -9.39 7.48 25.31
C GLU A 263 -8.07 6.70 25.18
N ARG A 264 -8.15 5.35 25.18
CA ARG A 264 -6.97 4.52 24.95
C ARG A 264 -6.43 4.68 23.53
N ALA A 265 -7.29 4.77 22.53
CA ALA A 265 -6.90 5.02 21.15
C ALA A 265 -6.24 6.39 21.00
N GLU A 266 -6.78 7.43 21.63
CA GLU A 266 -6.18 8.77 21.65
C GLU A 266 -4.78 8.75 22.31
N TRP A 267 -4.64 8.07 23.44
CA TRP A 267 -3.34 7.88 24.09
C TRP A 267 -2.31 7.22 23.15
N LEU A 268 -2.70 6.15 22.47
CA LEU A 268 -1.84 5.42 21.53
C LEU A 268 -1.50 6.23 20.27
N ALA A 269 -2.33 7.20 19.88
CA ALA A 269 -2.10 8.07 18.73
C ALA A 269 -1.11 9.21 19.02
N GLY A 270 -0.90 9.57 20.30
CA GLY A 270 -0.01 10.66 20.71
C GLY A 270 1.38 10.62 20.10
N PRO A 271 2.11 9.49 20.12
CA PRO A 271 3.40 9.33 19.46
C PRO A 271 3.39 9.67 17.97
N ALA A 272 2.38 9.24 17.23
CA ALA A 272 2.24 9.54 15.80
C ALA A 272 1.89 11.01 15.54
N ALA A 273 1.06 11.62 16.39
CA ALA A 273 0.78 13.07 16.34
C ALA A 273 2.07 13.89 16.53
N LEU A 274 2.86 13.56 17.55
CA LEU A 274 4.14 14.24 17.82
C LEU A 274 5.16 14.00 16.70
N SER A 275 5.24 12.77 16.16
CA SER A 275 6.12 12.47 15.02
C SER A 275 5.74 13.29 13.78
N PHE A 276 4.45 13.51 13.52
CA PHE A 276 3.98 14.36 12.43
C PHE A 276 4.38 15.83 12.64
N LEU A 277 4.23 16.37 13.85
CA LEU A 277 4.67 17.73 14.18
C LEU A 277 6.17 17.89 13.96
N ARG A 278 6.99 16.96 14.48
CA ARG A 278 8.45 16.96 14.31
C ARG A 278 8.86 16.90 12.84
N LEU A 279 8.19 16.07 12.03
CA LEU A 279 8.41 16.00 10.58
C LEU A 279 8.10 17.34 9.91
N ARG A 280 6.97 17.96 10.24
CA ARG A 280 6.57 19.26 9.69
C ARG A 280 7.52 20.39 10.08
N SER A 281 8.14 20.30 11.24
CA SER A 281 9.14 21.25 11.74
C SER A 281 10.56 20.97 11.23
N GLY A 282 10.74 19.98 10.34
CA GLY A 282 12.05 19.60 9.78
C GLY A 282 12.99 18.91 10.77
N MET A 283 12.47 18.39 11.87
CA MET A 283 13.23 17.70 12.94
C MET A 283 12.73 16.27 13.18
N PRO A 284 12.73 15.40 12.16
CA PRO A 284 12.27 14.05 12.32
C PRO A 284 13.15 13.30 13.35
N GLN A 285 12.50 12.52 14.22
CA GLN A 285 13.14 11.72 15.26
C GLN A 285 12.46 10.34 15.31
N PRO A 286 13.09 9.32 15.94
CA PRO A 286 12.41 8.11 16.32
C PRO A 286 11.10 8.37 17.05
N MET A 287 10.13 7.48 16.92
CA MET A 287 8.80 7.65 17.52
C MET A 287 8.92 7.72 19.07
N ALA A 288 8.45 8.79 19.65
CA ALA A 288 8.40 8.97 21.11
C ALA A 288 7.48 7.93 21.77
N SER A 289 7.68 7.65 23.08
CA SER A 289 6.72 6.84 23.83
C SER A 289 5.39 7.59 24.03
N PRO A 290 4.29 6.92 24.38
CA PRO A 290 3.03 7.59 24.71
C PRO A 290 3.18 8.58 25.87
N GLU A 291 3.99 8.25 26.89
CA GLU A 291 4.28 9.11 28.05
C GLU A 291 5.05 10.38 27.64
N GLU A 292 6.08 10.22 26.79
CA GLU A 292 6.83 11.34 26.23
C GLU A 292 5.95 12.24 25.36
N ALA A 293 5.09 11.64 24.53
CA ALA A 293 4.17 12.40 23.69
C ALA A 293 3.11 13.17 24.50
N ALA A 294 2.62 12.57 25.58
CA ALA A 294 1.65 13.22 26.48
C ALA A 294 2.29 14.36 27.28
N ALA A 295 3.58 14.23 27.65
CA ALA A 295 4.33 15.25 28.39
C ALA A 295 4.91 16.35 27.50
N TYR A 296 4.77 16.25 26.16
CA TYR A 296 5.36 17.23 25.23
C TYR A 296 4.70 18.60 25.41
N PRO A 297 5.48 19.69 25.62
CA PRO A 297 4.97 21.03 25.87
C PRO A 297 4.62 21.72 24.55
N TYR A 298 3.47 21.35 23.97
CA TYR A 298 3.00 21.98 22.72
C TYR A 298 2.91 23.50 22.84
N ALA A 299 3.54 24.21 21.91
CA ALA A 299 3.30 25.65 21.76
C ALA A 299 1.86 25.92 21.25
N PRO A 300 1.34 27.16 21.38
CA PRO A 300 0.03 27.51 20.84
C PRO A 300 -0.11 27.11 19.35
N GLY A 301 -1.15 26.37 19.00
CA GLY A 301 -1.44 25.90 17.65
C GLY A 301 -0.70 24.61 17.23
N GLU A 302 0.34 24.17 17.91
CA GLU A 302 1.07 22.94 17.55
C GLU A 302 0.22 21.69 17.79
N ARG A 303 -0.60 21.69 18.86
CA ARG A 303 -1.49 20.57 19.14
C ARG A 303 -2.51 20.37 18.01
N GLU A 304 -3.11 21.42 17.50
CA GLU A 304 -4.04 21.39 16.38
C GLU A 304 -3.37 20.86 15.10
N ILE A 305 -2.14 21.26 14.84
CA ILE A 305 -1.36 20.77 13.69
C ILE A 305 -1.08 19.28 13.86
N ALA A 306 -0.60 18.86 15.05
CA ALA A 306 -0.25 17.46 15.32
C ALA A 306 -1.45 16.52 15.19
N TRP A 307 -2.58 16.90 15.78
CA TRP A 307 -3.79 16.07 15.81
C TRP A 307 -4.68 16.22 14.59
N GLY A 308 -4.55 17.31 13.84
CA GLY A 308 -5.28 17.55 12.60
C GLY A 308 -5.07 16.45 11.55
N ARG A 309 -3.95 15.70 11.63
CA ARG A 309 -3.71 14.54 10.77
C ARG A 309 -4.73 13.40 10.94
N PHE A 310 -5.43 13.36 12.07
CA PHE A 310 -6.42 12.31 12.36
C PHE A 310 -7.87 12.72 12.07
N ALA A 311 -8.12 13.97 11.64
CA ALA A 311 -9.47 14.52 11.47
C ALA A 311 -10.39 13.65 10.59
N ASP A 312 -9.85 13.03 9.52
CA ASP A 312 -10.60 12.17 8.59
C ASP A 312 -10.12 10.72 8.63
N GLN A 313 -9.47 10.31 9.71
CA GLN A 313 -8.92 8.96 9.87
C GLN A 313 -9.81 8.13 10.81
N ALA A 314 -9.46 6.87 11.03
CA ALA A 314 -10.19 5.98 11.93
C ALA A 314 -9.44 5.82 13.25
N LEU A 315 -9.92 6.49 14.30
CA LEU A 315 -9.31 6.53 15.61
C LEU A 315 -10.39 6.37 16.69
N GLY A 316 -10.27 5.34 17.54
CA GLY A 316 -11.20 5.16 18.67
C GLY A 316 -11.44 3.71 19.05
N SER A 317 -12.54 3.48 19.75
CA SER A 317 -13.10 2.16 20.07
C SER A 317 -13.58 1.45 18.80
N PRO A 318 -13.85 0.13 18.85
CA PRO A 318 -14.36 -0.59 17.69
C PRO A 318 -15.64 0.04 17.10
N ASP A 319 -16.53 0.58 17.91
CA ASP A 319 -17.76 1.22 17.44
C ASP A 319 -17.49 2.53 16.71
N THR A 320 -16.57 3.35 17.24
CA THR A 320 -16.12 4.59 16.62
C THR A 320 -15.41 4.31 15.29
N VAL A 321 -14.44 3.37 15.28
CA VAL A 321 -13.70 2.98 14.07
C VAL A 321 -14.64 2.40 13.02
N ARG A 322 -15.61 1.56 13.41
CA ARG A 322 -16.63 1.02 12.50
C ARG A 322 -17.41 2.14 11.80
N THR A 323 -17.88 3.11 12.57
CA THR A 323 -18.64 4.25 12.05
C THR A 323 -17.81 5.05 11.03
N GLN A 324 -16.54 5.35 11.37
CA GLN A 324 -15.64 6.13 10.51
C GLN A 324 -15.29 5.38 9.22
N LEU A 325 -14.94 4.08 9.29
CA LEU A 325 -14.61 3.27 8.12
C LEU A 325 -15.85 3.02 7.23
N SER A 326 -17.04 2.80 7.81
CA SER A 326 -18.28 2.68 7.04
C SER A 326 -18.58 3.96 6.27
N GLY A 327 -18.49 5.12 6.92
CA GLY A 327 -18.67 6.40 6.26
C GLY A 327 -17.62 6.67 5.16
N LEU A 328 -16.37 6.23 5.35
CA LEU A 328 -15.34 6.31 4.31
C LEU A 328 -15.70 5.42 3.10
N LEU A 329 -16.12 4.19 3.33
CA LEU A 329 -16.57 3.27 2.27
C LEU A 329 -17.78 3.81 1.50
N GLU A 330 -18.76 4.36 2.19
CA GLU A 330 -19.94 4.97 1.57
C GLU A 330 -19.58 6.16 0.65
N ARG A 331 -18.71 7.05 1.11
CA ARG A 331 -18.27 8.21 0.33
C ARG A 331 -17.38 7.85 -0.85
N THR A 332 -16.56 6.80 -0.72
CA THR A 332 -15.52 6.47 -1.70
C THR A 332 -15.93 5.34 -2.64
N GLY A 333 -16.81 4.45 -2.23
CA GLY A 333 -17.11 3.21 -2.97
C GLY A 333 -15.85 2.37 -3.19
N ALA A 334 -14.92 2.36 -2.23
CA ALA A 334 -13.68 1.60 -2.34
C ALA A 334 -13.95 0.09 -2.35
N ASP A 335 -13.16 -0.63 -3.14
CA ASP A 335 -13.25 -2.09 -3.23
C ASP A 335 -12.44 -2.79 -2.13
N GLU A 336 -11.47 -2.10 -1.54
CA GLU A 336 -10.56 -2.61 -0.50
C GLU A 336 -10.07 -1.45 0.38
N LEU A 337 -9.85 -1.70 1.67
CA LEU A 337 -9.20 -0.74 2.58
C LEU A 337 -7.80 -1.23 2.94
N MET A 338 -6.82 -0.33 2.82
CA MET A 338 -5.44 -0.52 3.25
C MET A 338 -5.23 0.25 4.57
N LEU A 339 -5.01 -0.48 5.65
CA LEU A 339 -4.91 0.09 6.99
C LEU A 339 -3.45 0.32 7.36
N THR A 340 -3.12 1.51 7.85
CA THR A 340 -1.80 1.79 8.42
C THR A 340 -1.96 2.19 9.89
N THR A 341 -1.13 1.62 10.77
CA THR A 341 -1.21 1.82 12.23
C THR A 341 0.16 2.20 12.75
N MET A 342 0.30 3.48 13.10
CA MET A 342 1.53 4.06 13.65
C MET A 342 1.42 4.18 15.17
N VAL A 343 1.65 3.06 15.87
CA VAL A 343 1.62 2.95 17.33
C VAL A 343 2.99 2.49 17.82
N TYR A 344 3.40 2.95 19.00
CA TYR A 344 4.75 2.75 19.55
C TYR A 344 5.07 1.29 19.85
N ASP A 345 4.19 0.60 20.56
CA ASP A 345 4.38 -0.78 20.98
C ASP A 345 3.79 -1.78 19.95
N ILE A 346 4.53 -2.85 19.68
CA ILE A 346 4.11 -3.87 18.71
C ILE A 346 2.86 -4.64 19.17
N ALA A 347 2.71 -4.86 20.46
CA ALA A 347 1.54 -5.56 20.99
C ALA A 347 0.27 -4.70 20.84
N ASP A 348 0.35 -3.39 21.09
CA ASP A 348 -0.76 -2.44 20.84
C ASP A 348 -1.08 -2.33 19.34
N ARG A 349 -0.06 -2.40 18.47
CA ARG A 349 -0.26 -2.43 16.99
C ARG A 349 -1.02 -3.69 16.58
N ILE A 350 -0.57 -4.86 17.03
CA ILE A 350 -1.23 -6.14 16.76
C ILE A 350 -2.68 -6.10 17.32
N ARG A 351 -2.85 -5.63 18.56
CA ARG A 351 -4.17 -5.52 19.19
C ARG A 351 -5.13 -4.65 18.38
N SER A 352 -4.65 -3.55 17.81
CA SER A 352 -5.46 -2.71 16.92
C SER A 352 -5.98 -3.49 15.72
N PHE A 353 -5.14 -4.28 15.04
CA PHE A 353 -5.55 -5.11 13.90
C PHE A 353 -6.49 -6.26 14.32
N GLU A 354 -6.28 -6.87 15.50
CA GLU A 354 -7.21 -7.87 16.07
C GLU A 354 -8.61 -7.29 16.27
N LEU A 355 -8.70 -6.13 16.96
CA LEU A 355 -9.98 -5.46 17.22
C LEU A 355 -10.71 -5.09 15.92
N VAL A 356 -9.96 -4.63 14.91
CA VAL A 356 -10.54 -4.33 13.61
C VAL A 356 -11.11 -5.60 12.97
N THR A 357 -10.36 -6.70 12.93
CA THR A 357 -10.82 -7.95 12.32
C THR A 357 -12.00 -8.54 13.08
N GLU A 358 -11.93 -8.59 14.41
CA GLU A 358 -12.94 -9.25 15.25
C GLU A 358 -14.25 -8.46 15.35
N LYS A 359 -14.15 -7.12 15.49
CA LYS A 359 -15.31 -6.29 15.90
C LYS A 359 -15.76 -5.27 14.84
N VAL A 360 -14.89 -4.90 13.90
CA VAL A 360 -15.19 -3.87 12.90
C VAL A 360 -15.50 -4.50 11.54
N ALA A 361 -14.61 -5.34 11.02
CA ALA A 361 -14.70 -5.94 9.69
C ALA A 361 -16.03 -6.67 9.42
N PRO A 362 -16.62 -7.45 10.36
CA PRO A 362 -17.87 -8.15 10.10
C PRO A 362 -19.06 -7.25 9.75
N ALA A 363 -18.98 -5.96 10.09
CA ALA A 363 -20.05 -4.98 9.82
C ALA A 363 -19.77 -4.09 8.60
N LEU A 364 -18.53 -4.10 8.07
CA LEU A 364 -18.18 -3.28 6.91
C LEU A 364 -18.85 -3.82 5.64
N ARG A 365 -19.43 -2.94 4.85
CA ARG A 365 -20.10 -3.28 3.59
C ARG A 365 -19.61 -2.35 2.50
N ARG A 366 -19.48 -2.87 1.27
CA ARG A 366 -19.24 -2.02 0.11
C ARG A 366 -20.42 -1.10 -0.10
N GLY A 367 -20.17 0.18 -0.32
CA GLY A 367 -21.20 1.11 -0.76
C GLY A 367 -21.87 0.58 -2.06
N SER A 368 -23.21 0.73 -2.19
CA SER A 368 -23.88 0.32 -3.42
C SER A 368 -23.33 1.15 -4.60
N LYS A 369 -22.93 0.46 -5.68
CA LYS A 369 -22.39 1.09 -6.90
C LYS A 369 -23.49 1.73 -7.78
N ASP A 370 -24.74 1.81 -7.29
CA ASP A 370 -25.89 2.37 -8.00
C ASP A 370 -26.16 3.80 -7.52
N ARG A 371 -25.23 4.73 -7.84
CA ARG A 371 -25.54 6.17 -7.88
C ARG A 371 -24.69 6.86 -8.93
#